data_42b4fbd1f39d040a80d40f8f8f36d23b
#
_entry.id   42b4fbd1f39d040a80d40f8f8f36d23b
#
_cell.length_a   1.000
_cell.length_b   1.000
_cell.length_c   1.000
_cell.angle_alpha   90.00
_cell.angle_beta   90.00
_cell.angle_gamma   90.00
#
_symmetry.space_group_name_H-M   'P 1'
#
loop_
_entity.id
_entity.type
_entity.pdbx_description
1 polymer ?
#
loop_
_entity_poly.entity_id
_entity_poly.type
_entity_poly.pdbx_seq_one_letter_code
_entity_poly.pdbx_strand_id
1 'polypeptide(L)'
;MRDMIYAENKAVQSLGEKVCALYEKRGYGCVVTPALEYYDVFNFDSQTIPEENMFKLTDKSGRLVVMRPDNTTPMARIAATRLKNAPRPLKLYYNQNVFRISKDYSGKRSEFAQTGIEIFGGDTLRSDIEAVVTALRTLREISQFYGGNVNYKLELGHAHFCKALLDAAKLSDEARELVTKYIGAKNSSSLEVLGADDKLDTDFMEKIRKIPRLYGSKNVIDKARELCSGVENAKEALDYLEAIYDILDENGFSENISIDLATVNDMDYYTGVVFRGYIDYTGEAVLGGGRYDNLMSNFGESEGATGFGVNLSVVSDKLTRAVGISQQAEKKVLVHYGDTGLLSKALNYIENCGDVCMLSCFENADECVEYAKQGKISKVVEVTRGGISEVWSV
;
A
#
# COMPACT_ATOMS: atom_id res chain seq x y z
N MET A 1 -20.44 1.61 -1.14
CA MET A 1 -19.74 1.86 -2.44
C MET A 1 -19.78 3.34 -2.72
N ARG A 2 -18.71 3.92 -3.28
CA ARG A 2 -18.62 5.35 -3.59
C ARG A 2 -17.86 5.51 -4.92
N ASP A 3 -18.42 6.31 -5.83
CA ASP A 3 -17.77 6.66 -7.09
C ASP A 3 -16.59 7.61 -6.85
N MET A 4 -15.54 7.46 -7.65
CA MET A 4 -14.43 8.43 -7.76
C MET A 4 -14.57 9.15 -9.09
N ILE A 5 -14.67 10.48 -9.06
CA ILE A 5 -14.90 11.28 -10.25
C ILE A 5 -13.84 12.37 -10.44
N TYR A 6 -13.59 12.75 -11.66
CA TYR A 6 -12.71 13.88 -12.05
C TYR A 6 -11.35 13.87 -11.35
N ALA A 7 -11.06 14.91 -10.56
CA ALA A 7 -9.78 15.12 -9.91
C ALA A 7 -9.42 14.00 -8.91
N GLU A 8 -10.41 13.42 -8.22
CA GLU A 8 -10.18 12.33 -7.27
C GLU A 8 -9.65 11.09 -8.00
N ASN A 9 -10.30 10.69 -9.09
CA ASN A 9 -9.86 9.54 -9.89
C ASN A 9 -8.50 9.81 -10.55
N LYS A 10 -8.33 11.02 -11.12
CA LYS A 10 -7.06 11.42 -11.74
C LYS A 10 -5.90 11.38 -10.75
N ALA A 11 -6.12 11.81 -9.49
CA ALA A 11 -5.11 11.76 -8.45
C ALA A 11 -4.64 10.33 -8.15
N VAL A 12 -5.58 9.39 -8.00
CA VAL A 12 -5.24 7.97 -7.74
C VAL A 12 -4.46 7.38 -8.92
N GLN A 13 -4.91 7.63 -10.16
CA GLN A 13 -4.25 7.11 -11.35
C GLN A 13 -2.85 7.69 -11.53
N SER A 14 -2.70 9.03 -11.49
CA SER A 14 -1.40 9.69 -11.67
C SER A 14 -0.41 9.35 -10.57
N LEU A 15 -0.88 9.19 -9.32
CA LEU A 15 -0.03 8.71 -8.23
C LEU A 15 0.42 7.27 -8.48
N GLY A 16 -0.50 6.39 -8.90
CA GLY A 16 -0.20 5.02 -9.25
C GLY A 16 0.84 4.92 -10.37
N GLU A 17 0.67 5.67 -11.45
CA GLU A 17 1.63 5.74 -12.56
C GLU A 17 3.02 6.18 -12.10
N LYS A 18 3.09 7.22 -11.26
CA LYS A 18 4.36 7.72 -10.73
C LYS A 18 5.08 6.69 -9.86
N VAL A 19 4.34 5.99 -9.00
CA VAL A 19 4.90 4.93 -8.15
C VAL A 19 5.32 3.71 -8.99
N CYS A 20 4.53 3.32 -10.00
CA CYS A 20 4.90 2.24 -10.92
C CYS A 20 6.19 2.56 -11.69
N ALA A 21 6.36 3.78 -12.17
CA ALA A 21 7.58 4.22 -12.85
C ALA A 21 8.83 4.11 -11.94
N LEU A 22 8.69 4.33 -10.61
CA LEU A 22 9.75 4.04 -9.66
C LEU A 22 10.11 2.55 -9.64
N TYR A 23 9.12 1.66 -9.61
CA TYR A 23 9.34 0.20 -9.58
C TYR A 23 10.00 -0.29 -10.87
N GLU A 24 9.51 0.16 -12.03
CA GLU A 24 10.11 -0.16 -13.34
C GLU A 24 11.59 0.27 -13.42
N LYS A 25 11.88 1.49 -12.96
CA LYS A 25 13.26 2.02 -12.91
C LYS A 25 14.17 1.19 -11.99
N ARG A 26 13.62 0.47 -11.01
CA ARG A 26 14.33 -0.44 -10.11
C ARG A 26 14.36 -1.89 -10.62
N GLY A 27 13.87 -2.15 -11.83
CA GLY A 27 13.93 -3.45 -12.49
C GLY A 27 12.82 -4.44 -12.07
N TYR A 28 11.71 -3.96 -11.52
CA TYR A 28 10.55 -4.81 -11.26
C TYR A 28 9.72 -5.01 -12.52
N GLY A 29 9.31 -6.25 -12.78
CA GLY A 29 8.39 -6.60 -13.87
C GLY A 29 6.93 -6.41 -13.47
N CYS A 30 6.14 -5.79 -14.35
CA CYS A 30 4.70 -5.61 -14.13
C CYS A 30 3.94 -6.93 -14.26
N VAL A 31 3.05 -7.21 -13.32
CA VAL A 31 2.14 -8.36 -13.38
C VAL A 31 0.72 -7.91 -13.09
N VAL A 32 -0.21 -8.38 -13.93
CA VAL A 32 -1.66 -8.21 -13.73
C VAL A 32 -2.27 -9.59 -13.49
N THR A 33 -2.92 -9.76 -12.34
CA THR A 33 -3.65 -10.99 -11.99
C THR A 33 -5.15 -10.81 -12.21
N PRO A 34 -5.94 -11.87 -12.42
CA PRO A 34 -7.39 -11.77 -12.53
C PRO A 34 -8.01 -11.12 -11.28
N ALA A 35 -9.11 -10.37 -11.47
CA ALA A 35 -9.89 -9.84 -10.36
C ALA A 35 -10.68 -10.93 -9.63
N LEU A 36 -11.03 -12.02 -10.33
CA LEU A 36 -11.65 -13.21 -9.78
C LEU A 36 -10.63 -14.36 -9.74
N GLU A 37 -10.43 -14.93 -8.57
CA GLU A 37 -9.56 -16.08 -8.33
C GLU A 37 -10.37 -17.22 -7.71
N TYR A 38 -9.90 -18.47 -7.85
CA TYR A 38 -10.49 -19.57 -7.12
C TYR A 38 -10.28 -19.40 -5.62
N TYR A 39 -11.29 -19.73 -4.82
CA TYR A 39 -11.23 -19.65 -3.37
C TYR A 39 -10.04 -20.44 -2.80
N ASP A 40 -9.71 -21.60 -3.37
CA ASP A 40 -8.60 -22.44 -2.94
C ASP A 40 -7.23 -21.73 -2.99
N VAL A 41 -7.09 -20.67 -3.79
CA VAL A 41 -5.87 -19.84 -3.84
C VAL A 41 -5.64 -19.06 -2.54
N PHE A 42 -6.71 -18.84 -1.76
CA PHE A 42 -6.66 -18.10 -0.51
C PHE A 42 -6.98 -18.95 0.72
N ASN A 43 -7.42 -20.18 0.53
CA ASN A 43 -7.84 -21.08 1.61
C ASN A 43 -6.66 -21.93 2.12
N PHE A 44 -5.86 -21.35 3.01
CA PHE A 44 -4.76 -22.03 3.70
C PHE A 44 -4.60 -21.47 5.14
N ASP A 45 -3.95 -22.23 6.02
CA ASP A 45 -3.91 -21.96 7.47
C ASP A 45 -3.31 -20.59 7.84
N SER A 46 -2.36 -20.10 7.05
CA SER A 46 -1.69 -18.82 7.27
C SER A 46 -2.29 -17.67 6.45
N GLN A 47 -3.59 -17.73 6.08
CA GLN A 47 -4.23 -16.65 5.32
C GLN A 47 -4.29 -15.34 6.11
N THR A 48 -3.92 -14.24 5.45
CA THR A 48 -3.93 -12.89 6.06
C THR A 48 -5.30 -12.25 6.11
N ILE A 49 -6.20 -12.67 5.23
CA ILE A 49 -7.55 -12.10 5.11
C ILE A 49 -8.56 -13.12 5.58
N PRO A 50 -9.27 -12.87 6.69
CA PRO A 50 -10.32 -13.75 7.18
C PRO A 50 -11.38 -14.03 6.10
N GLU A 51 -11.91 -15.24 6.10
CA GLU A 51 -12.88 -15.71 5.12
C GLU A 51 -14.15 -14.84 5.07
N GLU A 52 -14.60 -14.33 6.21
CA GLU A 52 -15.74 -13.41 6.32
C GLU A 52 -15.51 -12.04 5.68
N ASN A 53 -14.25 -11.69 5.40
CA ASN A 53 -13.89 -10.44 4.73
C ASN A 53 -13.72 -10.59 3.21
N MET A 54 -13.99 -11.78 2.64
CA MET A 54 -13.89 -12.06 1.21
C MET A 54 -15.25 -11.99 0.52
N PHE A 55 -15.32 -11.31 -0.62
CA PHE A 55 -16.47 -11.40 -1.52
C PHE A 55 -16.43 -12.72 -2.28
N LYS A 56 -17.39 -13.60 -2.01
CA LYS A 56 -17.48 -14.93 -2.59
C LYS A 56 -18.58 -14.98 -3.66
N LEU A 57 -18.30 -15.68 -4.76
CA LEU A 57 -19.20 -15.90 -5.87
C LEU A 57 -19.10 -17.37 -6.33
N THR A 58 -20.02 -17.78 -7.17
CA THR A 58 -20.01 -19.12 -7.79
C THR A 58 -19.86 -18.95 -9.29
N ASP A 59 -18.90 -19.65 -9.89
CA ASP A 59 -18.75 -19.69 -11.34
C ASP A 59 -19.84 -20.56 -11.99
N LYS A 60 -19.93 -20.54 -13.32
CA LYS A 60 -20.92 -21.33 -14.09
C LYS A 60 -20.81 -22.85 -13.89
N SER A 61 -19.69 -23.33 -13.36
CA SER A 61 -19.42 -24.75 -13.08
C SER A 61 -19.71 -25.10 -11.61
N GLY A 62 -20.21 -24.17 -10.80
CA GLY A 62 -20.50 -24.35 -9.38
C GLY A 62 -19.28 -24.23 -8.48
N ARG A 63 -18.11 -23.81 -8.99
CA ARG A 63 -16.90 -23.63 -8.17
C ARG A 63 -16.92 -22.28 -7.46
N LEU A 64 -16.43 -22.27 -6.22
CA LEU A 64 -16.30 -21.07 -5.42
C LEU A 64 -15.13 -20.22 -5.95
N VAL A 65 -15.40 -18.95 -6.24
CA VAL A 65 -14.43 -17.93 -6.60
C VAL A 65 -14.57 -16.75 -5.66
N VAL A 66 -13.51 -15.97 -5.53
CA VAL A 66 -13.48 -14.76 -4.71
C VAL A 66 -13.03 -13.56 -5.53
N MET A 67 -13.57 -12.40 -5.24
CA MET A 67 -12.93 -11.16 -5.68
C MET A 67 -11.63 -11.01 -4.90
N ARG A 68 -10.52 -10.86 -5.60
CA ARG A 68 -9.15 -10.80 -5.07
C ARG A 68 -9.05 -9.90 -3.82
N PRO A 69 -8.84 -10.47 -2.61
CA PRO A 69 -8.78 -9.70 -1.37
C PRO A 69 -7.39 -9.13 -1.07
N ASP A 70 -6.34 -9.66 -1.71
CA ASP A 70 -4.95 -9.17 -1.70
C ASP A 70 -4.27 -9.47 -3.04
N ASN A 71 -3.13 -8.83 -3.28
CA ASN A 71 -2.35 -9.06 -4.49
C ASN A 71 -1.16 -10.01 -4.25
N THR A 72 -0.66 -10.16 -3.03
CA THR A 72 0.52 -10.95 -2.70
C THR A 72 0.31 -12.43 -2.97
N THR A 73 -0.83 -12.99 -2.57
CA THR A 73 -1.15 -14.42 -2.79
C THR A 73 -1.21 -14.78 -4.27
N PRO A 74 -1.92 -14.04 -5.16
CA PRO A 74 -1.84 -14.27 -6.60
C PRO A 74 -0.45 -14.10 -7.20
N MET A 75 0.37 -13.18 -6.68
CA MET A 75 1.76 -13.00 -7.12
C MET A 75 2.62 -14.20 -6.75
N ALA A 76 2.49 -14.73 -5.53
CA ALA A 76 3.17 -15.96 -5.10
C ALA A 76 2.75 -17.15 -5.97
N ARG A 77 1.46 -17.30 -6.26
CA ARG A 77 0.95 -18.34 -7.17
C ARG A 77 1.59 -18.25 -8.57
N ILE A 78 1.69 -17.03 -9.13
CA ILE A 78 2.33 -16.84 -10.45
C ILE A 78 3.82 -17.15 -10.40
N ALA A 79 4.53 -16.72 -9.34
CA ALA A 79 5.95 -17.00 -9.15
C ALA A 79 6.22 -18.50 -9.04
N ALA A 80 5.36 -19.25 -8.32
CA ALA A 80 5.46 -20.70 -8.13
C ALA A 80 4.99 -21.52 -9.34
N THR A 81 4.20 -20.94 -10.26
CA THR A 81 3.64 -21.68 -11.40
C THR A 81 4.20 -21.19 -12.73
N ARG A 82 3.66 -20.11 -13.27
CA ARG A 82 4.01 -19.61 -14.61
C ARG A 82 5.45 -19.09 -14.71
N LEU A 83 6.00 -18.55 -13.61
CA LEU A 83 7.35 -18.01 -13.53
C LEU A 83 8.31 -18.90 -12.71
N LYS A 84 7.93 -20.15 -12.47
CA LYS A 84 8.73 -21.14 -11.72
C LYS A 84 10.18 -21.21 -12.22
N ASN A 85 10.40 -21.20 -13.53
CA ASN A 85 11.71 -21.34 -14.16
C ASN A 85 12.38 -19.97 -14.47
N ALA A 86 11.79 -18.85 -14.05
CA ALA A 86 12.40 -17.55 -14.22
C ALA A 86 13.64 -17.39 -13.30
N PRO A 87 14.66 -16.63 -13.72
CA PRO A 87 15.81 -16.35 -12.87
C PRO A 87 15.43 -15.72 -11.52
N ARG A 88 16.24 -16.03 -10.49
CA ARG A 88 16.08 -15.48 -9.13
C ARG A 88 17.22 -14.52 -8.80
N PRO A 89 16.98 -13.45 -8.01
CA PRO A 89 15.68 -13.06 -7.44
C PRO A 89 14.70 -12.59 -8.51
N LEU A 90 13.44 -13.01 -8.40
CA LEU A 90 12.35 -12.57 -9.26
C LEU A 90 11.68 -11.35 -8.62
N LYS A 91 11.79 -10.19 -9.28
CA LYS A 91 11.27 -8.90 -8.80
C LYS A 91 10.03 -8.52 -9.61
N LEU A 92 8.88 -8.47 -8.96
CA LEU A 92 7.59 -8.19 -9.59
C LEU A 92 6.90 -7.00 -8.91
N TYR A 93 6.07 -6.27 -9.67
CA TYR A 93 5.17 -5.26 -9.11
C TYR A 93 3.77 -5.39 -9.69
N TYR A 94 2.81 -4.84 -8.95
CA TYR A 94 1.40 -4.75 -9.34
C TYR A 94 0.84 -3.35 -9.07
N ASN A 95 -0.20 -2.99 -9.84
CA ASN A 95 -1.07 -1.84 -9.58
C ASN A 95 -2.50 -2.21 -9.95
N GLN A 96 -3.29 -2.64 -8.96
CA GLN A 96 -4.59 -3.25 -9.18
C GLN A 96 -5.51 -3.03 -7.96
N ASN A 97 -6.81 -3.10 -8.19
CA ASN A 97 -7.77 -3.05 -7.11
C ASN A 97 -7.81 -4.35 -6.32
N VAL A 98 -8.06 -4.24 -5.03
CA VAL A 98 -8.41 -5.33 -4.11
C VAL A 98 -9.78 -5.08 -3.50
N PHE A 99 -10.44 -6.17 -3.09
CA PHE A 99 -11.83 -6.18 -2.68
C PHE A 99 -11.97 -6.86 -1.31
N ARG A 100 -12.40 -6.09 -0.29
CA ARG A 100 -12.56 -6.63 1.07
C ARG A 100 -13.89 -6.18 1.64
N ILE A 101 -14.60 -7.10 2.28
CA ILE A 101 -15.76 -6.76 3.08
C ILE A 101 -15.25 -6.00 4.30
N SER A 102 -15.61 -4.73 4.42
CA SER A 102 -15.33 -3.95 5.63
C SER A 102 -16.47 -4.12 6.62
N LYS A 103 -16.15 -4.15 7.92
CA LYS A 103 -17.17 -4.16 8.96
C LYS A 103 -18.07 -2.94 8.80
N ASP A 104 -19.38 -3.13 8.99
CA ASP A 104 -20.37 -2.09 8.87
C ASP A 104 -19.99 -0.84 9.67
N TYR A 105 -20.29 0.33 9.10
CA TYR A 105 -20.03 1.67 9.68
C TYR A 105 -18.57 2.07 9.88
N SER A 106 -17.58 1.30 9.37
CA SER A 106 -16.16 1.67 9.47
C SER A 106 -15.75 2.85 8.57
N GLY A 107 -16.60 3.23 7.60
CA GLY A 107 -16.27 4.23 6.56
C GLY A 107 -15.20 3.77 5.57
N LYS A 108 -14.68 2.55 5.70
CA LYS A 108 -13.68 1.98 4.81
C LYS A 108 -14.32 1.52 3.50
N ARG A 109 -13.58 1.70 2.39
CA ARG A 109 -14.04 1.25 1.07
C ARG A 109 -13.86 -0.27 0.96
N SER A 110 -14.84 -0.93 0.34
CA SER A 110 -14.75 -2.37 0.02
C SER A 110 -13.88 -2.65 -1.20
N GLU A 111 -13.67 -1.65 -2.05
CA GLU A 111 -12.76 -1.67 -3.20
C GLU A 111 -11.78 -0.52 -3.08
N PHE A 112 -10.49 -0.80 -3.24
CA PHE A 112 -9.44 0.22 -3.21
C PHE A 112 -8.27 -0.16 -4.11
N ALA A 113 -7.65 0.86 -4.71
CA ALA A 113 -6.46 0.72 -5.52
C ALA A 113 -5.25 0.44 -4.63
N GLN A 114 -4.51 -0.60 -4.95
CA GLN A 114 -3.29 -1.00 -4.27
C GLN A 114 -2.16 -1.17 -5.30
N THR A 115 -1.00 -0.62 -5.00
CA THR A 115 0.25 -0.92 -5.72
C THR A 115 1.26 -1.52 -4.76
N GLY A 116 2.19 -2.32 -5.27
CA GLY A 116 3.20 -2.93 -4.41
C GLY A 116 4.21 -3.73 -5.19
N ILE A 117 5.21 -4.22 -4.48
CA ILE A 117 6.28 -5.06 -5.03
C ILE A 117 6.39 -6.38 -4.27
N GLU A 118 6.86 -7.41 -4.97
CA GLU A 118 7.19 -8.71 -4.41
C GLU A 118 8.54 -9.18 -4.95
N ILE A 119 9.38 -9.71 -4.08
CA ILE A 119 10.70 -10.28 -4.40
C ILE A 119 10.68 -11.72 -3.96
N PHE A 120 10.88 -12.65 -4.90
CA PHE A 120 10.92 -14.08 -4.65
C PHE A 120 12.35 -14.58 -4.81
N GLY A 121 12.88 -15.26 -3.79
CA GLY A 121 14.24 -15.79 -3.74
C GLY A 121 15.33 -14.72 -3.56
N GLY A 122 16.57 -15.16 -3.78
CA GLY A 122 17.77 -14.37 -3.57
C GLY A 122 18.28 -14.42 -2.13
N ASP A 123 19.31 -13.62 -1.85
CA ASP A 123 19.85 -13.47 -0.51
C ASP A 123 18.84 -12.78 0.42
N THR A 124 18.61 -13.35 1.60
CA THR A 124 17.56 -12.90 2.53
C THR A 124 17.75 -11.44 2.95
N LEU A 125 18.93 -11.10 3.46
CA LEU A 125 19.21 -9.74 3.96
C LEU A 125 19.15 -8.70 2.84
N ARG A 126 19.69 -9.00 1.68
CA ARG A 126 19.69 -8.07 0.54
C ARG A 126 18.30 -7.87 -0.04
N SER A 127 17.49 -8.92 -0.08
CA SER A 127 16.10 -8.83 -0.53
C SER A 127 15.26 -7.99 0.43
N ASP A 128 15.45 -8.15 1.74
CA ASP A 128 14.75 -7.35 2.76
C ASP A 128 15.17 -5.88 2.71
N ILE A 129 16.45 -5.60 2.59
CA ILE A 129 16.97 -4.22 2.40
C ILE A 129 16.37 -3.60 1.13
N GLU A 130 16.36 -4.35 0.01
CA GLU A 130 15.77 -3.85 -1.24
C GLU A 130 14.28 -3.53 -1.08
N ALA A 131 13.51 -4.38 -0.39
CA ALA A 131 12.10 -4.13 -0.12
C ALA A 131 11.90 -2.89 0.76
N VAL A 132 12.65 -2.76 1.87
CA VAL A 132 12.58 -1.62 2.79
C VAL A 132 13.00 -0.31 2.11
N VAL A 133 14.10 -0.31 1.34
CA VAL A 133 14.55 0.87 0.59
C VAL A 133 13.52 1.27 -0.46
N THR A 134 12.92 0.30 -1.16
CA THR A 134 11.87 0.59 -2.14
C THR A 134 10.62 1.15 -1.47
N ALA A 135 10.25 0.66 -0.27
CA ALA A 135 9.16 1.21 0.53
C ALA A 135 9.42 2.67 0.93
N LEU A 136 10.61 2.99 1.43
CA LEU A 136 11.01 4.38 1.76
C LEU A 136 10.99 5.29 0.54
N ARG A 137 11.48 4.82 -0.61
CA ARG A 137 11.42 5.58 -1.87
C ARG A 137 9.99 5.79 -2.34
N THR A 138 9.10 4.80 -2.16
CA THR A 138 7.68 4.91 -2.47
C THR A 138 7.00 5.98 -1.61
N LEU A 139 7.24 5.98 -0.30
CA LEU A 139 6.72 7.03 0.60
C LEU A 139 7.24 8.42 0.21
N ARG A 140 8.51 8.53 -0.17
CA ARG A 140 9.10 9.77 -0.68
C ARG A 140 8.44 10.24 -1.98
N GLU A 141 8.22 9.34 -2.95
CA GLU A 141 7.53 9.68 -4.20
C GLU A 141 6.10 10.18 -3.94
N ILE A 142 5.39 9.57 -2.99
CA ILE A 142 4.07 10.03 -2.56
C ILE A 142 4.17 11.44 -1.98
N SER A 143 5.10 11.70 -1.05
CA SER A 143 5.34 13.03 -0.49
C SER A 143 5.62 14.07 -1.59
N GLN A 144 6.49 13.74 -2.55
CA GLN A 144 6.83 14.62 -3.67
C GLN A 144 5.65 14.90 -4.59
N PHE A 145 4.78 13.91 -4.82
CA PHE A 145 3.56 14.08 -5.61
C PHE A 145 2.63 15.14 -5.00
N TYR A 146 2.60 15.24 -3.67
CA TYR A 146 1.83 16.23 -2.92
C TYR A 146 2.64 17.46 -2.50
N GLY A 147 3.70 17.80 -3.23
CA GLY A 147 4.47 19.05 -3.06
C GLY A 147 5.71 18.97 -2.17
N GLY A 148 6.05 17.78 -1.68
CA GLY A 148 7.30 17.53 -0.93
C GLY A 148 7.30 17.93 0.55
N ASN A 149 6.22 18.52 1.05
CA ASN A 149 6.10 19.00 2.44
C ASN A 149 5.30 18.05 3.36
N VAL A 150 5.04 16.83 2.89
CA VAL A 150 4.30 15.81 3.65
C VAL A 150 5.32 14.87 4.26
N ASN A 151 5.39 14.82 5.61
CA ASN A 151 6.32 13.92 6.29
C ASN A 151 5.86 12.48 6.20
N TYR A 152 6.82 11.57 6.23
CA TYR A 152 6.56 10.13 6.26
C TYR A 152 7.54 9.41 7.19
N LYS A 153 7.10 8.28 7.69
CA LYS A 153 7.90 7.37 8.54
C LYS A 153 7.66 5.93 8.12
N LEU A 154 8.71 5.12 8.22
CA LEU A 154 8.64 3.68 8.10
C LEU A 154 8.98 3.07 9.46
N GLU A 155 8.04 2.36 10.06
CA GLU A 155 8.26 1.58 11.27
C GLU A 155 8.79 0.21 10.88
N LEU A 156 9.88 -0.23 11.50
CA LEU A 156 10.49 -1.55 11.33
C LEU A 156 10.29 -2.37 12.59
N GLY A 157 9.90 -3.62 12.40
CA GLY A 157 9.79 -4.63 13.45
C GLY A 157 10.26 -5.99 12.95
N HIS A 158 10.11 -7.01 13.77
CA HIS A 158 10.42 -8.39 13.39
C HIS A 158 9.38 -9.33 13.98
N ALA A 159 8.70 -10.11 13.12
CA ALA A 159 7.61 -11.00 13.52
C ALA A 159 8.03 -12.02 14.60
N HIS A 160 9.23 -12.57 14.48
CA HIS A 160 9.72 -13.59 15.41
C HIS A 160 10.11 -13.04 16.80
N PHE A 161 10.34 -11.72 16.96
CA PHE A 161 10.68 -11.18 18.27
C PHE A 161 9.57 -11.42 19.30
N CYS A 162 8.39 -10.90 19.05
CA CYS A 162 7.25 -11.12 19.95
C CYS A 162 6.82 -12.58 20.00
N LYS A 163 6.82 -13.27 18.86
CA LYS A 163 6.43 -14.68 18.80
C LYS A 163 7.31 -15.54 19.69
N ALA A 164 8.63 -15.38 19.64
CA ALA A 164 9.57 -16.15 20.46
C ALA A 164 9.38 -15.89 21.97
N LEU A 165 9.11 -14.63 22.35
CA LEU A 165 8.81 -14.30 23.75
C LEU A 165 7.49 -14.92 24.21
N LEU A 166 6.45 -14.90 23.38
CA LEU A 166 5.16 -15.50 23.68
C LEU A 166 5.22 -17.04 23.73
N ASP A 167 6.00 -17.67 22.87
CA ASP A 167 6.24 -19.12 22.87
C ASP A 167 6.96 -19.55 24.14
N ALA A 168 7.95 -18.79 24.58
CA ALA A 168 8.69 -19.05 25.82
C ALA A 168 7.84 -18.87 27.08
N ALA A 169 6.82 -18.02 27.04
CA ALA A 169 5.92 -17.77 28.17
C ALA A 169 4.95 -18.94 28.46
N LYS A 170 4.83 -19.93 27.56
CA LYS A 170 3.97 -21.13 27.72
C LYS A 170 2.53 -20.79 28.15
N LEU A 171 1.97 -19.75 27.59
CA LEU A 171 0.61 -19.30 27.84
C LEU A 171 -0.41 -20.32 27.29
N SER A 172 -1.62 -20.39 27.89
CA SER A 172 -2.75 -21.05 27.21
C SER A 172 -3.12 -20.31 25.93
N ASP A 173 -3.82 -20.96 25.01
CA ASP A 173 -4.23 -20.35 23.74
C ASP A 173 -5.06 -19.08 23.97
N GLU A 174 -5.99 -19.12 24.93
CA GLU A 174 -6.82 -17.96 25.29
C GLU A 174 -6.00 -16.80 25.87
N ALA A 175 -5.05 -17.11 26.76
CA ALA A 175 -4.16 -16.08 27.35
C ALA A 175 -3.25 -15.49 26.28
N ARG A 176 -2.72 -16.33 25.37
CA ARG A 176 -1.89 -15.90 24.25
C ARG A 176 -2.64 -14.95 23.32
N GLU A 177 -3.88 -15.28 22.95
CA GLU A 177 -4.72 -14.42 22.11
C GLU A 177 -4.96 -13.06 22.75
N LEU A 178 -5.33 -13.03 24.04
CA LEU A 178 -5.52 -11.78 24.78
C LEU A 178 -4.24 -10.95 24.89
N VAL A 179 -3.11 -11.57 25.22
CA VAL A 179 -1.81 -10.90 25.31
C VAL A 179 -1.44 -10.31 23.95
N THR A 180 -1.53 -11.08 22.88
CA THR A 180 -1.26 -10.63 21.51
C THR A 180 -2.13 -9.42 21.14
N LYS A 181 -3.42 -9.49 21.41
CA LYS A 181 -4.37 -8.41 21.19
C LYS A 181 -3.99 -7.14 21.95
N TYR A 182 -3.61 -7.25 23.23
CA TYR A 182 -3.26 -6.09 24.04
C TYR A 182 -1.90 -5.50 23.66
N ILE A 183 -0.92 -6.31 23.25
CA ILE A 183 0.36 -5.82 22.70
C ILE A 183 0.09 -5.03 21.44
N GLY A 184 -0.64 -5.60 20.48
CA GLY A 184 -0.96 -4.94 19.19
C GLY A 184 -1.77 -3.65 19.34
N ALA A 185 -2.64 -3.59 20.36
CA ALA A 185 -3.39 -2.38 20.73
C ALA A 185 -2.56 -1.38 21.56
N LYS A 186 -1.31 -1.70 21.91
CA LYS A 186 -0.44 -0.94 22.82
C LYS A 186 -1.13 -0.66 24.19
N ASN A 187 -1.97 -1.59 24.65
CA ASN A 187 -2.77 -1.46 25.88
C ASN A 187 -2.04 -2.05 27.08
N SER A 188 -1.08 -1.28 27.61
CA SER A 188 -0.29 -1.68 28.79
C SER A 188 -1.15 -1.94 30.03
N SER A 189 -2.22 -1.17 30.26
CA SER A 189 -3.09 -1.32 31.43
C SER A 189 -3.80 -2.67 31.46
N SER A 190 -4.33 -3.12 30.31
CA SER A 190 -4.95 -4.45 30.24
C SER A 190 -3.95 -5.58 30.41
N LEU A 191 -2.70 -5.41 29.97
CA LEU A 191 -1.61 -6.35 30.24
C LEU A 191 -1.24 -6.41 31.75
N GLU A 192 -1.28 -5.28 32.43
CA GLU A 192 -1.06 -5.21 33.89
C GLU A 192 -2.13 -6.00 34.67
N VAL A 193 -3.40 -5.83 34.29
CA VAL A 193 -4.53 -6.55 34.88
C VAL A 193 -4.41 -8.06 34.64
N LEU A 194 -4.11 -8.45 33.38
CA LEU A 194 -3.96 -9.87 33.03
C LEU A 194 -2.80 -10.53 33.77
N GLY A 195 -1.70 -9.82 33.97
CA GLY A 195 -0.54 -10.35 34.69
C GLY A 195 -0.68 -10.38 36.21
N ALA A 196 -1.76 -9.85 36.78
CA ALA A 196 -2.11 -10.01 38.17
C ALA A 196 -2.82 -11.35 38.49
N ASP A 197 -3.16 -12.14 37.45
CA ASP A 197 -3.69 -13.50 37.60
C ASP A 197 -2.53 -14.44 38.00
N ASP A 198 -2.59 -15.03 39.22
CA ASP A 198 -1.57 -15.92 39.80
C ASP A 198 -1.25 -17.18 38.96
N LYS A 199 -1.98 -17.40 37.86
CA LYS A 199 -1.76 -18.53 36.95
C LYS A 199 -0.68 -18.26 35.90
N LEU A 200 -0.22 -17.02 35.74
CA LEU A 200 0.77 -16.63 34.74
C LEU A 200 2.16 -16.48 35.36
N ASP A 201 3.21 -16.91 34.64
CA ASP A 201 4.59 -16.74 35.05
C ASP A 201 4.92 -15.25 35.22
N THR A 202 5.23 -14.84 36.43
CA THR A 202 5.42 -13.43 36.81
C THR A 202 6.60 -12.79 36.05
N ASP A 203 7.72 -13.54 35.86
CA ASP A 203 8.92 -13.03 35.18
C ASP A 203 8.64 -12.75 33.69
N PHE A 204 7.96 -13.68 33.05
CA PHE A 204 7.55 -13.47 31.65
C PHE A 204 6.53 -12.35 31.48
N MET A 205 5.58 -12.23 32.39
CA MET A 205 4.59 -11.15 32.32
C MET A 205 5.22 -9.77 32.52
N GLU A 206 6.25 -9.65 33.36
CA GLU A 206 7.02 -8.41 33.48
C GLU A 206 7.74 -8.03 32.17
N LYS A 207 8.26 -9.01 31.44
CA LYS A 207 8.86 -8.80 30.11
C LYS A 207 7.80 -8.37 29.08
N ILE A 208 6.70 -9.11 28.99
CA ILE A 208 5.60 -8.86 28.04
C ILE A 208 5.00 -7.46 28.22
N ARG A 209 4.81 -7.00 29.44
CA ARG A 209 4.28 -5.65 29.76
C ARG A 209 5.13 -4.51 29.21
N LYS A 210 6.43 -4.73 28.98
CA LYS A 210 7.35 -3.73 28.43
C LYS A 210 7.25 -3.62 26.90
N ILE A 211 6.81 -4.68 26.20
CA ILE A 211 6.76 -4.75 24.73
C ILE A 211 5.99 -3.58 24.10
N PRO A 212 4.79 -3.17 24.56
CA PRO A 212 4.06 -2.05 23.97
C PRO A 212 4.80 -0.70 23.99
N ARG A 213 5.82 -0.57 24.84
CA ARG A 213 6.65 0.63 24.98
C ARG A 213 7.95 0.56 24.18
N LEU A 214 8.22 -0.55 23.50
CA LEU A 214 9.39 -0.73 22.65
C LEU A 214 9.17 -0.08 21.29
N TYR A 215 9.12 1.24 21.29
CA TYR A 215 8.94 2.07 20.11
C TYR A 215 9.92 3.26 20.15
N GLY A 216 10.53 3.61 19.02
CA GLY A 216 11.39 4.78 18.90
C GLY A 216 12.59 4.59 17.96
N SER A 217 13.72 5.16 18.31
CA SER A 217 14.98 5.06 17.56
C SER A 217 15.73 3.76 17.90
N LYS A 218 16.94 3.58 17.34
CA LYS A 218 17.79 2.39 17.53
C LYS A 218 17.93 1.92 19.00
N ASN A 219 17.96 2.83 19.94
CA ASN A 219 18.08 2.51 21.39
C ASN A 219 16.97 1.59 21.94
N VAL A 220 15.88 1.42 21.18
CA VAL A 220 14.82 0.47 21.52
C VAL A 220 15.31 -0.97 21.41
N ILE A 221 16.24 -1.25 20.50
CA ILE A 221 16.83 -2.59 20.33
C ILE A 221 17.61 -2.99 21.60
N ASP A 222 18.41 -2.06 22.15
CA ASP A 222 19.16 -2.32 23.37
C ASP A 222 18.23 -2.63 24.55
N LYS A 223 17.15 -1.85 24.71
CA LYS A 223 16.14 -2.10 25.74
C LYS A 223 15.42 -3.44 25.55
N ALA A 224 15.18 -3.83 24.31
CA ALA A 224 14.55 -5.10 23.98
C ALA A 224 15.47 -6.29 24.29
N ARG A 225 16.81 -6.14 24.13
CA ARG A 225 17.78 -7.18 24.46
C ARG A 225 17.70 -7.63 25.91
N GLU A 226 17.37 -6.72 26.84
CA GLU A 226 17.15 -7.06 28.25
C GLU A 226 16.01 -8.06 28.44
N LEU A 227 15.01 -8.05 27.53
CA LEU A 227 13.86 -8.97 27.59
C LEU A 227 14.16 -10.35 27.00
N CYS A 228 15.22 -10.48 26.20
CA CYS A 228 15.59 -11.71 25.52
C CYS A 228 16.31 -12.74 26.39
N SER A 229 16.53 -12.46 27.68
CA SER A 229 17.22 -13.40 28.56
C SER A 229 16.56 -14.78 28.55
N GLY A 230 17.30 -15.80 28.10
CA GLY A 230 16.81 -17.17 27.96
C GLY A 230 15.97 -17.45 26.71
N VAL A 231 15.87 -16.50 25.76
CA VAL A 231 15.08 -16.68 24.52
C VAL A 231 15.94 -16.32 23.31
N GLU A 232 16.74 -17.29 22.82
CA GLU A 232 17.73 -17.06 21.76
C GLU A 232 17.08 -16.60 20.43
N ASN A 233 15.94 -17.19 20.04
CA ASN A 233 15.25 -16.79 18.81
C ASN A 233 14.80 -15.31 18.83
N ALA A 234 14.47 -14.75 20.02
CA ALA A 234 14.13 -13.34 20.14
C ALA A 234 15.37 -12.45 19.99
N LYS A 235 16.52 -12.92 20.47
CA LYS A 235 17.80 -12.23 20.31
C LYS A 235 18.26 -12.22 18.85
N GLU A 236 18.19 -13.37 18.16
CA GLU A 236 18.50 -13.48 16.73
C GLU A 236 17.64 -12.53 15.88
N ALA A 237 16.34 -12.42 16.21
CA ALA A 237 15.44 -11.48 15.58
C ALA A 237 15.87 -10.02 15.75
N LEU A 238 16.36 -9.65 16.94
CA LEU A 238 16.90 -8.31 17.21
C LEU A 238 18.24 -8.07 16.49
N ASP A 239 19.14 -9.04 16.48
CA ASP A 239 20.42 -8.94 15.80
C ASP A 239 20.22 -8.72 14.29
N TYR A 240 19.25 -9.43 13.70
CA TYR A 240 18.90 -9.25 12.30
C TYR A 240 18.27 -7.86 12.03
N LEU A 241 17.36 -7.41 12.88
CA LEU A 241 16.73 -6.09 12.76
C LEU A 241 17.76 -4.97 12.91
N GLU A 242 18.71 -5.12 13.84
CA GLU A 242 19.81 -4.17 14.04
C GLU A 242 20.70 -4.08 12.81
N ALA A 243 21.07 -5.22 12.21
CA ALA A 243 21.85 -5.25 10.98
C ALA A 243 21.16 -4.50 9.83
N ILE A 244 19.83 -4.67 9.66
CA ILE A 244 19.06 -3.90 8.67
C ILE A 244 19.09 -2.41 9.03
N TYR A 245 18.83 -2.05 10.29
CA TYR A 245 18.81 -0.65 10.71
C TYR A 245 20.15 0.04 10.46
N ASP A 246 21.26 -0.61 10.81
CA ASP A 246 22.61 -0.03 10.64
C ASP A 246 22.95 0.22 9.19
N ILE A 247 22.63 -0.72 8.30
CA ILE A 247 22.81 -0.52 6.86
C ILE A 247 21.98 0.66 6.35
N LEU A 248 20.74 0.82 6.84
CA LEU A 248 19.88 1.92 6.43
C LEU A 248 20.35 3.27 6.99
N ASP A 249 20.84 3.29 8.23
CA ASP A 249 21.40 4.49 8.87
C ASP A 249 22.67 5.00 8.17
N GLU A 250 23.62 4.08 7.88
CA GLU A 250 24.83 4.38 7.11
C GLU A 250 24.52 4.97 5.71
N ASN A 251 23.35 4.66 5.17
CA ASN A 251 22.87 5.16 3.87
C ASN A 251 21.90 6.35 3.97
N GLY A 252 21.76 6.96 5.15
CA GLY A 252 21.04 8.21 5.35
C GLY A 252 19.53 8.09 5.42
N PHE A 253 19.00 6.92 5.82
CA PHE A 253 17.55 6.70 5.95
C PHE A 253 17.02 6.83 7.39
N SER A 254 17.89 6.98 8.39
CA SER A 254 17.51 6.94 9.82
C SER A 254 16.47 7.98 10.22
N GLU A 255 16.49 9.17 9.60
CA GLU A 255 15.49 10.21 9.90
C GLU A 255 14.05 9.77 9.56
N ASN A 256 13.87 8.85 8.61
CA ASN A 256 12.57 8.36 8.17
C ASN A 256 12.21 6.98 8.73
N ILE A 257 13.02 6.43 9.65
CA ILE A 257 12.83 5.11 10.23
C ILE A 257 12.57 5.24 11.74
N SER A 258 11.71 4.36 12.23
CA SER A 258 11.55 4.05 13.65
C SER A 258 11.45 2.55 13.87
N ILE A 259 11.78 2.08 15.05
CA ILE A 259 11.61 0.68 15.47
C ILE A 259 10.28 0.55 16.21
N ASP A 260 9.47 -0.45 15.88
CA ASP A 260 8.28 -0.86 16.64
C ASP A 260 8.29 -2.38 16.85
N LEU A 261 8.62 -2.80 18.05
CA LEU A 261 8.69 -4.21 18.42
C LEU A 261 7.35 -4.75 18.97
N ALA A 262 6.32 -3.91 19.06
CA ALA A 262 4.96 -4.32 19.39
C ALA A 262 4.15 -4.76 18.15
N THR A 263 4.79 -4.93 17.01
CA THR A 263 4.15 -5.41 15.79
C THR A 263 3.86 -6.90 15.90
N VAL A 264 2.68 -7.25 16.40
CA VAL A 264 2.24 -8.63 16.63
C VAL A 264 1.13 -9.07 15.67
N ASN A 265 0.55 -8.16 14.93
CA ASN A 265 -0.45 -8.49 13.93
C ASN A 265 0.21 -9.25 12.78
N ASP A 266 -0.45 -10.29 12.30
CA ASP A 266 0.02 -11.13 11.19
C ASP A 266 1.32 -11.93 11.48
N MET A 267 1.63 -12.23 12.77
CA MET A 267 2.82 -12.99 13.17
C MET A 267 2.90 -14.40 12.55
N ASP A 268 1.78 -14.99 12.19
CA ASP A 268 1.74 -16.33 11.57
C ASP A 268 1.97 -16.28 10.06
N TYR A 269 1.76 -15.12 9.45
CA TYR A 269 2.03 -14.87 8.03
C TYR A 269 3.48 -14.45 7.79
N TYR A 270 3.98 -13.47 8.55
CA TYR A 270 5.35 -12.97 8.40
C TYR A 270 6.37 -13.85 9.12
N THR A 271 7.50 -14.11 8.45
CA THR A 271 8.59 -14.97 8.92
C THR A 271 9.88 -14.22 9.24
N GLY A 272 9.89 -12.90 9.13
CA GLY A 272 11.09 -12.09 9.31
C GLY A 272 10.77 -10.64 9.64
N VAL A 273 11.51 -9.72 8.99
CA VAL A 273 11.27 -8.29 9.13
C VAL A 273 9.85 -7.93 8.66
N VAL A 274 9.22 -7.03 9.41
CA VAL A 274 7.92 -6.43 9.07
C VAL A 274 8.06 -4.92 9.11
N PHE A 275 7.32 -4.23 8.25
CA PHE A 275 7.38 -2.77 8.21
C PHE A 275 6.05 -2.14 7.83
N ARG A 276 5.80 -0.95 8.36
CA ARG A 276 4.59 -0.16 8.11
C ARG A 276 4.97 1.27 7.78
N GLY A 277 4.39 1.81 6.71
CA GLY A 277 4.62 3.17 6.27
C GLY A 277 3.45 4.08 6.66
N TYR A 278 3.79 5.22 7.24
CA TYR A 278 2.86 6.26 7.65
C TYR A 278 3.20 7.56 6.93
N ILE A 279 2.16 8.31 6.62
CA ILE A 279 2.26 9.63 6.01
C ILE A 279 1.37 10.58 6.82
N ASP A 280 1.79 11.82 7.00
CA ASP A 280 0.99 12.85 7.66
C ASP A 280 -0.42 12.91 7.07
N TYR A 281 -1.40 13.27 7.89
CA TYR A 281 -2.82 13.40 7.56
C TYR A 281 -3.58 12.08 7.30
N THR A 282 -2.92 10.93 7.19
CA THR A 282 -3.64 9.66 6.91
C THR A 282 -4.26 9.06 8.17
N GLY A 283 -3.60 9.19 9.33
CA GLY A 283 -4.07 8.66 10.61
C GLY A 283 -3.99 7.12 10.72
N GLU A 284 -3.53 6.44 9.67
CA GLU A 284 -3.32 4.99 9.62
C GLU A 284 -2.14 4.66 8.72
N ALA A 285 -1.61 3.44 8.85
CA ALA A 285 -0.57 2.95 7.94
C ALA A 285 -1.12 2.86 6.51
N VAL A 286 -0.41 3.46 5.56
CA VAL A 286 -0.76 3.45 4.14
C VAL A 286 0.02 2.40 3.35
N LEU A 287 1.13 1.93 3.92
CA LEU A 287 1.99 0.90 3.36
C LEU A 287 2.20 -0.18 4.43
N GLY A 288 2.16 -1.43 4.04
CA GLY A 288 2.46 -2.57 4.89
C GLY A 288 3.19 -3.66 4.12
N GLY A 289 4.17 -4.28 4.75
CA GLY A 289 4.97 -5.33 4.15
C GLY A 289 5.88 -6.05 5.12
N GLY A 290 6.64 -7.01 4.58
CA GLY A 290 7.59 -7.81 5.32
C GLY A 290 7.98 -9.08 4.59
N ARG A 291 8.71 -9.95 5.28
CA ARG A 291 9.13 -11.27 4.80
C ARG A 291 8.09 -12.34 5.11
N TYR A 292 7.76 -13.19 4.14
CA TYR A 292 6.76 -14.27 4.23
C TYR A 292 7.22 -15.53 3.48
N ASP A 293 8.06 -16.33 4.09
CA ASP A 293 8.72 -17.47 3.43
C ASP A 293 7.79 -18.68 3.22
N ASN A 294 6.68 -18.77 3.95
CA ASN A 294 5.80 -19.94 3.91
C ASN A 294 4.75 -19.89 2.78
N LEU A 295 4.49 -18.73 2.19
CA LEU A 295 3.39 -18.57 1.24
C LEU A 295 3.58 -19.40 -0.04
N MET A 296 4.81 -19.45 -0.55
CA MET A 296 5.13 -20.19 -1.78
C MET A 296 4.91 -21.70 -1.65
N SER A 297 5.02 -22.27 -0.44
CA SER A 297 4.81 -23.69 -0.19
C SER A 297 3.39 -24.14 -0.47
N ASN A 298 2.39 -23.26 -0.33
CA ASN A 298 1.00 -23.54 -0.69
C ASN A 298 0.81 -23.78 -2.20
N PHE A 299 1.79 -23.41 -3.02
CA PHE A 299 1.80 -23.57 -4.46
C PHE A 299 2.87 -24.57 -4.94
N GLY A 300 3.46 -25.37 -4.02
CA GLY A 300 4.40 -26.45 -4.33
C GLY A 300 5.85 -26.01 -4.51
N GLU A 301 6.21 -24.79 -4.09
CA GLU A 301 7.58 -24.27 -4.11
C GLU A 301 7.98 -23.77 -2.72
N SER A 302 9.21 -24.09 -2.29
CA SER A 302 9.75 -23.60 -1.03
C SER A 302 10.81 -22.52 -1.31
N GLU A 303 10.38 -21.28 -1.29
CA GLU A 303 11.25 -20.13 -1.59
C GLU A 303 10.87 -18.93 -0.72
N GLY A 304 11.87 -18.26 -0.13
CA GLY A 304 11.63 -17.05 0.66
C GLY A 304 11.14 -15.89 -0.19
N ALA A 305 10.27 -15.07 0.38
CA ALA A 305 9.73 -13.91 -0.28
C ALA A 305 9.58 -12.70 0.66
N THR A 306 9.71 -11.51 0.10
CA THR A 306 9.52 -10.25 0.81
C THR A 306 8.89 -9.22 -0.13
N GLY A 307 8.04 -8.36 0.40
CA GLY A 307 7.34 -7.35 -0.39
C GLY A 307 6.49 -6.42 0.44
N PHE A 308 5.76 -5.54 -0.24
CA PHE A 308 4.80 -4.63 0.42
C PHE A 308 3.71 -4.18 -0.52
N GLY A 309 2.60 -3.73 0.07
CA GLY A 309 1.51 -3.06 -0.63
C GLY A 309 1.24 -1.66 -0.09
N VAL A 310 0.84 -0.75 -0.99
CA VAL A 310 0.43 0.63 -0.66
C VAL A 310 -1.02 0.83 -1.03
N ASN A 311 -1.82 1.35 -0.12
CA ASN A 311 -3.21 1.72 -0.36
C ASN A 311 -3.29 3.12 -0.99
N LEU A 312 -3.26 3.19 -2.31
CA LEU A 312 -3.33 4.45 -3.06
C LEU A 312 -4.64 5.20 -2.84
N SER A 313 -5.75 4.49 -2.61
CA SER A 313 -7.05 5.11 -2.38
C SER A 313 -7.08 5.90 -1.07
N VAL A 314 -6.52 5.35 0.02
CA VAL A 314 -6.41 6.06 1.31
C VAL A 314 -5.47 7.25 1.18
N VAL A 315 -4.30 7.05 0.59
CA VAL A 315 -3.31 8.12 0.35
C VAL A 315 -3.95 9.27 -0.42
N SER A 316 -4.55 8.96 -1.57
CA SER A 316 -5.13 9.99 -2.44
C SER A 316 -6.30 10.72 -1.77
N ASP A 317 -7.24 9.99 -1.14
CA ASP A 317 -8.40 10.61 -0.48
C ASP A 317 -7.98 11.57 0.65
N LYS A 318 -7.06 11.15 1.50
CA LYS A 318 -6.61 11.93 2.65
C LYS A 318 -5.73 13.11 2.26
N LEU A 319 -4.71 12.89 1.43
CA LEU A 319 -3.77 13.96 1.06
C LEU A 319 -4.38 14.98 0.11
N THR A 320 -5.23 14.56 -0.83
CA THR A 320 -5.92 15.52 -1.70
C THR A 320 -6.82 16.46 -0.91
N ARG A 321 -7.46 15.99 0.17
CA ARG A 321 -8.28 16.84 1.05
C ARG A 321 -7.43 17.74 1.95
N ALA A 322 -6.28 17.26 2.42
CA ALA A 322 -5.46 17.98 3.39
C ALA A 322 -4.59 19.05 2.74
N VAL A 323 -3.92 18.73 1.64
CA VAL A 323 -2.91 19.60 1.01
C VAL A 323 -3.23 19.97 -0.43
N GLY A 324 -4.28 19.40 -1.03
CA GLY A 324 -4.60 19.57 -2.45
C GLY A 324 -3.66 18.78 -3.36
N ILE A 325 -3.86 18.92 -4.65
CA ILE A 325 -2.97 18.35 -5.66
C ILE A 325 -2.17 19.49 -6.26
N SER A 326 -0.85 19.41 -6.19
CA SER A 326 0.08 20.40 -6.78
C SER A 326 0.11 20.39 -8.32
N GLN A 327 -0.90 19.84 -8.97
CA GLN A 327 -0.96 19.92 -10.43
C GLN A 327 -1.47 21.30 -10.85
N GLN A 328 -0.73 21.97 -11.72
CA GLN A 328 -1.23 23.16 -12.42
C GLN A 328 -2.57 22.80 -13.06
N ALA A 329 -3.57 23.63 -12.83
CA ALA A 329 -4.86 23.45 -13.47
C ALA A 329 -4.63 23.43 -15.00
N GLU A 330 -4.93 22.30 -15.62
CA GLU A 330 -4.84 22.20 -17.08
C GLU A 330 -5.75 23.26 -17.69
N LYS A 331 -5.17 24.10 -18.55
CA LYS A 331 -5.98 25.04 -19.32
C LYS A 331 -6.85 24.25 -20.26
N LYS A 332 -8.15 24.47 -20.18
CA LYS A 332 -9.15 23.82 -21.05
C LYS A 332 -9.68 24.84 -22.05
N VAL A 333 -9.65 24.48 -23.30
CA VAL A 333 -10.16 25.28 -24.42
C VAL A 333 -11.37 24.59 -25.02
N LEU A 334 -12.50 25.29 -25.11
CA LEU A 334 -13.68 24.81 -25.84
C LEU A 334 -13.63 25.35 -27.26
N VAL A 335 -13.63 24.48 -28.24
CA VAL A 335 -13.51 24.81 -29.66
C VAL A 335 -14.88 24.69 -30.33
N HIS A 336 -15.48 25.81 -30.66
CA HIS A 336 -16.74 25.89 -31.35
C HIS A 336 -16.55 25.99 -32.87
N TYR A 337 -17.46 25.43 -33.64
CA TYR A 337 -17.51 25.55 -35.12
C TYR A 337 -18.97 25.67 -35.55
N GLY A 338 -19.32 26.82 -36.15
CA GLY A 338 -20.72 27.14 -36.49
C GLY A 338 -21.25 26.45 -37.75
N ASP A 339 -20.41 25.76 -38.51
CA ASP A 339 -20.76 25.02 -39.74
C ASP A 339 -20.04 23.68 -39.73
N THR A 340 -20.76 22.58 -39.97
CA THR A 340 -20.19 21.22 -40.04
C THR A 340 -19.09 21.07 -41.06
N GLY A 341 -19.11 21.89 -42.11
CA GLY A 341 -18.02 21.96 -43.09
C GLY A 341 -16.69 22.50 -42.56
N LEU A 342 -16.70 23.08 -41.34
CA LEU A 342 -15.49 23.58 -40.66
C LEU A 342 -14.88 22.59 -39.69
N LEU A 343 -15.47 21.38 -39.55
CA LEU A 343 -15.03 20.36 -38.61
C LEU A 343 -13.52 20.04 -38.77
N SER A 344 -13.07 19.83 -40.00
CA SER A 344 -11.65 19.51 -40.27
C SER A 344 -10.71 20.62 -39.76
N LYS A 345 -11.13 21.89 -39.85
CA LYS A 345 -10.35 23.03 -39.37
C LYS A 345 -10.34 23.08 -37.84
N ALA A 346 -11.46 22.75 -37.19
CA ALA A 346 -11.56 22.66 -35.72
C ALA A 346 -10.70 21.52 -35.18
N LEU A 347 -10.74 20.35 -35.79
CA LEU A 347 -9.90 19.19 -35.39
C LEU A 347 -8.43 19.50 -35.55
N ASN A 348 -8.03 20.12 -36.67
CA ASN A 348 -6.65 20.52 -36.88
C ASN A 348 -6.15 21.54 -35.81
N TYR A 349 -7.03 22.44 -35.35
CA TYR A 349 -6.70 23.32 -34.23
C TYR A 349 -6.48 22.53 -32.93
N ILE A 350 -7.37 21.59 -32.61
CA ILE A 350 -7.29 20.73 -31.41
C ILE A 350 -5.98 19.91 -31.41
N GLU A 351 -5.62 19.30 -32.53
CA GLU A 351 -4.41 18.48 -32.67
C GLU A 351 -3.10 19.28 -32.53
N ASN A 352 -3.12 20.56 -32.88
CA ASN A 352 -1.94 21.44 -32.77
C ASN A 352 -1.96 22.36 -31.55
N CYS A 353 -2.98 22.31 -30.70
CA CYS A 353 -3.07 23.08 -29.48
C CYS A 353 -2.28 22.37 -28.36
N GLY A 354 -1.49 23.13 -27.62
CA GLY A 354 -0.74 22.62 -26.46
C GLY A 354 -1.59 22.44 -25.18
N ASP A 355 -2.83 22.94 -25.18
CA ASP A 355 -3.78 22.85 -24.08
C ASP A 355 -4.77 21.69 -24.27
N VAL A 356 -5.54 21.35 -23.23
CA VAL A 356 -6.63 20.38 -23.35
C VAL A 356 -7.79 20.99 -24.10
N CYS A 357 -8.00 20.57 -25.35
CA CYS A 357 -9.05 21.05 -26.20
C CYS A 357 -10.27 20.14 -26.24
N MET A 358 -11.44 20.74 -26.15
CA MET A 358 -12.75 20.07 -26.22
C MET A 358 -13.49 20.58 -27.46
N LEU A 359 -13.95 19.66 -28.33
CA LEU A 359 -14.82 20.04 -29.43
C LEU A 359 -16.22 20.38 -28.87
N SER A 360 -16.77 21.50 -29.29
CA SER A 360 -18.10 21.94 -28.88
C SER A 360 -19.21 21.04 -29.41
N CYS A 361 -20.19 20.77 -28.57
CA CYS A 361 -21.45 20.10 -28.96
C CYS A 361 -22.65 21.08 -28.94
N PHE A 362 -22.39 22.39 -28.90
CA PHE A 362 -23.41 23.44 -28.87
C PHE A 362 -23.63 24.00 -30.28
N GLU A 363 -24.83 24.52 -30.51
CA GLU A 363 -25.20 25.10 -31.84
C GLU A 363 -24.57 26.48 -32.08
N ASN A 364 -24.34 27.24 -31.02
CA ASN A 364 -23.82 28.60 -31.14
C ASN A 364 -22.71 28.89 -30.10
N ALA A 365 -21.95 29.94 -30.36
CA ALA A 365 -20.80 30.35 -29.54
C ALA A 365 -21.25 30.91 -28.16
N ASP A 366 -22.45 31.48 -28.04
CA ASP A 366 -22.95 32.06 -26.79
C ASP A 366 -23.23 30.94 -25.77
N GLU A 367 -23.79 29.81 -26.20
CA GLU A 367 -23.97 28.63 -25.37
C GLU A 367 -22.62 28.05 -24.89
N CYS A 368 -21.60 28.10 -25.76
CA CYS A 368 -20.24 27.70 -25.39
C CYS A 368 -19.67 28.58 -24.29
N VAL A 369 -19.89 29.90 -24.36
CA VAL A 369 -19.44 30.87 -23.36
C VAL A 369 -20.16 30.66 -22.02
N GLU A 370 -21.49 30.47 -22.07
CA GLU A 370 -22.29 30.16 -20.86
C GLU A 370 -21.80 28.86 -20.17
N TYR A 371 -21.57 27.81 -20.94
CA TYR A 371 -21.02 26.55 -20.43
C TYR A 371 -19.59 26.74 -19.86
N ALA A 372 -18.77 27.53 -20.53
CA ALA A 372 -17.40 27.79 -20.08
C ALA A 372 -17.37 28.52 -18.73
N LYS A 373 -18.26 29.49 -18.52
CA LYS A 373 -18.39 30.23 -17.25
C LYS A 373 -18.75 29.31 -16.08
N GLN A 374 -19.56 28.28 -16.33
CA GLN A 374 -19.96 27.30 -15.32
C GLN A 374 -18.94 26.19 -15.10
N GLY A 375 -18.10 25.87 -16.11
CA GLY A 375 -17.39 24.61 -16.25
C GLY A 375 -15.87 24.64 -16.06
N LYS A 376 -15.22 25.63 -15.42
CA LYS A 376 -13.76 25.71 -15.31
C LYS A 376 -13.00 25.59 -16.65
N ILE A 377 -13.58 26.12 -17.72
CA ILE A 377 -12.95 26.25 -19.03
C ILE A 377 -12.19 27.57 -19.04
N SER A 378 -10.97 27.59 -19.54
CA SER A 378 -10.14 28.79 -19.52
C SER A 378 -10.38 29.69 -20.74
N LYS A 379 -10.90 29.09 -21.83
CA LYS A 379 -10.98 29.79 -23.11
C LYS A 379 -12.02 29.13 -24.03
N VAL A 380 -12.74 29.94 -24.78
CA VAL A 380 -13.59 29.53 -25.90
C VAL A 380 -13.03 30.12 -27.18
N VAL A 381 -12.82 29.27 -28.18
CA VAL A 381 -12.43 29.70 -29.52
C VAL A 381 -13.50 29.33 -30.54
N GLU A 382 -13.73 30.17 -31.52
CA GLU A 382 -14.64 29.92 -32.65
C GLU A 382 -13.86 29.75 -33.95
N VAL A 383 -14.18 28.68 -34.66
CA VAL A 383 -13.63 28.36 -35.95
C VAL A 383 -14.63 28.82 -37.02
N THR A 384 -14.21 29.77 -37.82
CA THR A 384 -14.98 30.34 -38.92
C THR A 384 -14.29 30.11 -40.27
N ARG A 385 -14.97 30.44 -41.40
CA ARG A 385 -14.33 30.42 -42.72
C ARG A 385 -13.15 31.40 -42.79
N GLY A 386 -13.25 32.55 -42.12
CA GLY A 386 -12.23 33.59 -42.11
C GLY A 386 -11.02 33.30 -41.19
N GLY A 387 -11.12 32.35 -40.25
CA GLY A 387 -10.04 32.07 -39.32
C GLY A 387 -10.54 31.42 -38.03
N ILE A 388 -9.67 31.44 -37.03
CA ILE A 388 -9.94 31.01 -35.65
C ILE A 388 -9.80 32.24 -34.77
N SER A 389 -10.81 32.53 -34.00
CA SER A 389 -10.87 33.67 -33.08
C SER A 389 -11.19 33.25 -31.66
N GLU A 390 -10.61 33.95 -30.70
CA GLU A 390 -11.00 33.82 -29.28
C GLU A 390 -12.28 34.60 -29.07
N VAL A 391 -13.31 33.94 -28.53
CA VAL A 391 -14.61 34.58 -28.21
C VAL A 391 -14.78 34.82 -26.72
N TRP A 392 -14.04 34.08 -25.89
CA TRP A 392 -14.04 34.28 -24.46
C TRP A 392 -12.80 33.65 -23.80
N SER A 393 -12.29 34.29 -22.72
CA SER A 393 -11.24 33.74 -21.84
C SER A 393 -11.37 34.29 -20.41
N VAL A 394 -10.79 33.55 -19.40
CA VAL A 394 -10.70 33.97 -18.00
C VAL A 394 -9.44 34.78 -17.77
#